data_db7fc679dc9dac95bf2a18af2d171733
#
_entry.id   db7fc679dc9dac95bf2a18af2d171733
#
_cell.length_a   1.000
_cell.length_b   1.000
_cell.length_c   1.000
_cell.angle_alpha   90.00
_cell.angle_beta   90.00
_cell.angle_gamma   90.00
#
_symmetry.space_group_name_H-M   'P 1'
#
loop_
_entity.id
_entity.type
_entity.pdbx_description
1 polymer ?
#
loop_
_entity_poly.entity_id
_entity_poly.type
_entity_poly.pdbx_seq_one_letter_code
_entity_poly.pdbx_strand_id
1 'polypeptide(L)'
;MQETLDFVPMRILAYCLMPNHWHLVLYPRGDGDLARFLQRLTLTHTQRYHARTRTVGYGHLYQGRYKSLPVESDGHFLALVRYVERNAQRAALVKRAEDWRWSSVHVRLYGNAEQKKILNPWPRPEPPDYLPWLNHSQAKEEVENIRYAIKRSRPYGSEKWVSKAVAQFGLETTLRNPWRPAKDTLS
;
A
#
# COMPACT_ATOMS: atom_id res chain seq x y z
N MET A 1 7.07 -5.19 11.61
CA MET A 1 6.43 -3.84 11.66
C MET A 1 6.48 -3.23 13.06
N GLN A 2 6.07 -3.94 14.12
CA GLN A 2 6.07 -3.38 15.48
C GLN A 2 7.42 -2.74 15.84
N GLU A 3 8.50 -3.51 15.79
CA GLU A 3 9.85 -2.99 16.05
C GLU A 3 10.22 -1.74 15.24
N THR A 4 9.75 -1.65 14.00
CA THR A 4 10.01 -0.45 13.19
C THR A 4 9.25 0.76 13.73
N LEU A 5 8.02 0.55 14.21
CA LEU A 5 7.20 1.60 14.83
C LEU A 5 7.81 2.15 16.12
N ASP A 6 8.55 1.32 16.87
CA ASP A 6 9.24 1.73 18.10
C ASP A 6 10.36 2.75 17.80
N PHE A 7 10.95 2.70 16.61
CA PHE A 7 12.02 3.62 16.20
C PHE A 7 11.55 4.77 15.31
N VAL A 8 10.58 4.50 14.43
CA VAL A 8 10.04 5.49 13.51
C VAL A 8 8.52 5.45 13.61
N PRO A 9 7.93 6.30 14.45
CA PRO A 9 6.48 6.35 14.61
C PRO A 9 5.76 6.62 13.29
N MET A 10 4.84 5.73 12.95
CA MET A 10 4.04 5.80 11.73
C MET A 10 2.61 5.35 12.04
N ARG A 11 1.61 6.02 11.49
CA ARG A 11 0.23 5.53 11.56
C ARG A 11 -0.01 4.55 10.42
N ILE A 12 -0.28 3.29 10.75
CA ILE A 12 -0.67 2.26 9.78
C ILE A 12 -2.18 2.16 9.78
N LEU A 13 -2.79 2.50 8.64
CA LEU A 13 -4.24 2.54 8.48
C LEU A 13 -4.79 1.24 7.91
N ALA A 14 -4.10 0.62 6.97
CA ALA A 14 -4.42 -0.68 6.41
C ALA A 14 -3.19 -1.34 5.81
N TYR A 15 -3.22 -2.66 5.66
CA TYR A 15 -2.18 -3.39 4.95
C TYR A 15 -2.69 -4.75 4.41
N CYS A 16 -1.97 -5.26 3.42
CA CYS A 16 -2.08 -6.63 2.96
C CYS A 16 -0.68 -7.13 2.56
N LEU A 17 -0.19 -8.15 3.27
CA LEU A 17 1.08 -8.80 2.96
C LEU A 17 0.80 -10.01 2.06
N MET A 18 1.31 -9.94 0.84
CA MET A 18 1.19 -10.99 -0.17
C MET A 18 2.48 -11.84 -0.22
N PRO A 19 2.47 -13.02 -0.81
CA PRO A 19 3.65 -13.89 -0.84
C PRO A 19 4.89 -13.24 -1.46
N ASN A 20 4.74 -12.32 -2.42
CA ASN A 20 5.84 -11.72 -3.18
C ASN A 20 5.83 -10.17 -3.19
N HIS A 21 4.86 -9.56 -2.56
CA HIS A 21 4.77 -8.09 -2.42
C HIS A 21 3.89 -7.71 -1.23
N TRP A 22 3.81 -6.43 -0.94
CA TRP A 22 2.95 -5.91 0.12
C TRP A 22 2.35 -4.56 -0.25
N HIS A 23 1.22 -4.27 0.33
CA HIS A 23 0.57 -2.96 0.29
C HIS A 23 0.41 -2.43 1.70
N LEU A 24 0.77 -1.16 1.90
CA LEU A 24 0.60 -0.44 3.15
C LEU A 24 -0.13 0.87 2.89
N VAL A 25 -1.13 1.17 3.70
CA VAL A 25 -1.76 2.50 3.76
C VAL A 25 -1.23 3.18 5.01
N LEU A 26 -0.39 4.17 4.81
CA LEU A 26 0.37 4.84 5.86
C LEU A 26 -0.03 6.30 5.95
N TYR A 27 0.03 6.85 7.16
CA TYR A 27 -0.19 8.27 7.41
C TYR A 27 1.03 8.84 8.16
N PRO A 28 2.01 9.43 7.46
CA PRO A 28 3.18 10.04 8.07
C PRO A 28 2.80 11.18 9.02
N ARG A 29 3.61 11.43 10.03
CA ARG A 29 3.43 12.56 10.97
C ARG A 29 4.15 13.81 10.48
N GLY A 30 5.26 13.64 9.76
CA GLY A 30 6.07 14.73 9.23
C GLY A 30 6.86 14.32 7.99
N ASP A 31 7.58 15.30 7.45
CA ASP A 31 8.41 15.10 6.27
C ASP A 31 9.53 14.09 6.53
N GLY A 32 9.77 13.25 5.53
CA GLY A 32 10.79 12.21 5.59
C GLY A 32 10.40 10.97 6.41
N ASP A 33 9.32 10.98 7.19
CA ASP A 33 8.92 9.83 8.02
C ASP A 33 8.66 8.57 7.19
N LEU A 34 7.99 8.75 6.04
CA LEU A 34 7.70 7.63 5.14
C LEU A 34 9.00 6.96 4.66
N ALA A 35 9.97 7.75 4.24
CA ALA A 35 11.26 7.24 3.76
C ALA A 35 12.02 6.51 4.88
N ARG A 36 12.12 7.12 6.06
CA ARG A 36 12.79 6.54 7.24
C ARG A 36 12.13 5.24 7.68
N PHE A 37 10.79 5.23 7.75
CA PHE A 37 10.01 4.05 8.14
C PHE A 37 10.23 2.90 7.16
N LEU A 38 10.07 3.14 5.86
CA LEU A 38 10.21 2.10 4.84
C LEU A 38 11.65 1.62 4.70
N GLN A 39 12.64 2.51 4.81
CA GLN A 39 14.05 2.12 4.82
C GLN A 39 14.34 1.14 5.97
N ARG A 40 13.94 1.48 7.20
CA ARG A 40 14.16 0.61 8.35
C ARG A 40 13.39 -0.71 8.21
N LEU A 41 12.13 -0.65 7.81
CA LEU A 41 11.28 -1.84 7.63
C LEU A 41 11.89 -2.82 6.63
N THR A 42 12.28 -2.32 5.45
CA THR A 42 12.82 -3.17 4.38
C THR A 42 14.21 -3.69 4.72
N LEU A 43 15.07 -2.87 5.34
CA LEU A 43 16.40 -3.30 5.78
C LEU A 43 16.30 -4.41 6.82
N THR A 44 15.52 -4.20 7.89
CA THR A 44 15.32 -5.20 8.94
C THR A 44 14.73 -6.50 8.39
N HIS A 45 13.73 -6.38 7.49
CA HIS A 45 13.15 -7.56 6.84
C HIS A 45 14.16 -8.30 5.99
N THR A 46 14.95 -7.62 5.17
CA THR A 46 15.98 -8.22 4.32
C THR A 46 17.03 -8.96 5.15
N GLN A 47 17.55 -8.32 6.19
CA GLN A 47 18.55 -8.94 7.08
C GLN A 47 18.00 -10.22 7.74
N ARG A 48 16.80 -10.17 8.28
CA ARG A 48 16.16 -11.33 8.92
C ARG A 48 15.82 -12.44 7.94
N TYR A 49 15.35 -12.08 6.75
CA TYR A 49 15.06 -13.04 5.69
C TYR A 49 16.32 -13.80 5.30
N HIS A 50 17.41 -13.09 4.97
CA HIS A 50 18.66 -13.72 4.57
C HIS A 50 19.29 -14.55 5.69
N ALA A 51 19.25 -14.06 6.93
CA ALA A 51 19.73 -14.83 8.09
C ALA A 51 18.93 -16.13 8.27
N ARG A 52 17.58 -16.06 8.17
CA ARG A 52 16.71 -17.23 8.35
C ARG A 52 16.83 -18.25 7.22
N THR A 53 16.96 -17.76 5.99
CA THR A 53 17.03 -18.60 4.79
C THR A 53 18.45 -19.02 4.42
N ARG A 54 19.48 -18.53 5.16
CA ARG A 54 20.90 -18.74 4.88
C ARG A 54 21.30 -18.29 3.46
N THR A 55 20.72 -17.17 3.01
CA THR A 55 20.95 -16.61 1.67
C THR A 55 21.72 -15.30 1.71
N VAL A 56 22.54 -15.07 2.74
CA VAL A 56 23.42 -13.90 2.82
C VAL A 56 24.37 -13.91 1.63
N GLY A 57 24.41 -12.80 0.86
CA GLY A 57 25.23 -12.69 -0.36
C GLY A 57 24.55 -13.09 -1.67
N TYR A 58 23.32 -13.60 -1.64
CA TYR A 58 22.60 -14.05 -2.86
C TYR A 58 21.79 -12.96 -3.59
N GLY A 59 22.10 -11.69 -3.34
CA GLY A 59 21.45 -10.57 -4.05
C GLY A 59 20.33 -9.91 -3.27
N HIS A 60 19.52 -9.12 -3.97
CA HIS A 60 18.50 -8.26 -3.36
C HIS A 60 17.17 -8.99 -3.13
N LEU A 61 16.64 -8.93 -1.89
CA LEU A 61 15.29 -9.42 -1.60
C LEU A 61 14.21 -8.61 -2.31
N TYR A 62 14.38 -7.28 -2.36
CA TYR A 62 13.46 -6.38 -3.05
C TYR A 62 14.01 -6.00 -4.42
N GLN A 63 13.19 -6.20 -5.48
CA GLN A 63 13.57 -5.99 -6.88
C GLN A 63 13.68 -4.51 -7.29
N GLY A 64 13.37 -3.57 -6.39
CA GLY A 64 13.42 -2.15 -6.68
C GLY A 64 12.92 -1.30 -5.52
N ARG A 65 12.89 0.01 -5.75
CA ARG A 65 12.34 0.95 -4.77
C ARG A 65 10.83 0.77 -4.62
N TYR A 66 10.33 1.00 -3.40
CA TYR A 66 8.89 1.04 -3.16
C TYR A 66 8.23 2.15 -4.02
N LYS A 67 6.98 1.94 -4.37
CA LYS A 67 6.13 2.95 -4.99
C LYS A 67 5.24 3.55 -3.93
N SER A 68 5.16 4.86 -3.90
CA SER A 68 4.25 5.59 -3.01
C SER A 68 3.47 6.63 -3.80
N LEU A 69 2.28 6.92 -3.34
CA LEU A 69 1.41 7.94 -3.90
C LEU A 69 0.61 8.61 -2.78
N PRO A 70 0.43 9.93 -2.81
CA PRO A 70 -0.52 10.62 -1.96
C PRO A 70 -1.95 10.23 -2.34
N VAL A 71 -2.83 10.15 -1.33
CA VAL A 71 -4.24 9.80 -1.50
C VAL A 71 -5.12 10.82 -0.80
N GLU A 72 -6.16 11.28 -1.49
CA GLU A 72 -7.16 12.17 -0.90
C GLU A 72 -7.93 11.45 0.20
N SER A 73 -8.13 12.12 1.35
CA SER A 73 -8.78 11.54 2.53
C SER A 73 -10.31 11.63 2.48
N ASP A 74 -10.90 11.20 1.39
CA ASP A 74 -12.33 11.14 1.12
C ASP A 74 -12.77 9.74 0.68
N GLY A 75 -13.69 9.64 -0.27
CA GLY A 75 -14.09 8.36 -0.88
C GLY A 75 -12.92 7.61 -1.53
N HIS A 76 -11.90 8.32 -2.05
CA HIS A 76 -10.71 7.68 -2.65
C HIS A 76 -9.88 6.92 -1.60
N PHE A 77 -9.82 7.43 -0.37
CA PHE A 77 -9.19 6.69 0.74
C PHE A 77 -9.89 5.34 0.97
N LEU A 78 -11.23 5.34 1.07
CA LEU A 78 -12.00 4.13 1.29
C LEU A 78 -11.84 3.14 0.12
N ALA A 79 -11.89 3.63 -1.12
CA ALA A 79 -11.65 2.84 -2.32
C ALA A 79 -10.27 2.18 -2.32
N LEU A 80 -9.22 2.94 -1.90
CA LEU A 80 -7.87 2.41 -1.77
C LEU A 80 -7.75 1.37 -0.65
N VAL A 81 -8.31 1.62 0.52
CA VAL A 81 -8.30 0.64 1.63
C VAL A 81 -8.96 -0.66 1.17
N ARG A 82 -10.13 -0.56 0.54
CA ARG A 82 -10.81 -1.72 -0.04
C ARG A 82 -9.95 -2.45 -1.07
N TYR A 83 -9.28 -1.71 -1.96
CA TYR A 83 -8.34 -2.29 -2.91
C TYR A 83 -7.22 -3.05 -2.22
N VAL A 84 -6.64 -2.50 -1.14
CA VAL A 84 -5.54 -3.11 -0.39
C VAL A 84 -6.00 -4.35 0.35
N GLU A 85 -7.07 -4.26 1.14
CA GLU A 85 -7.53 -5.37 1.99
C GLU A 85 -8.13 -6.54 1.18
N ARG A 86 -8.67 -6.27 -0.02
CA ARG A 86 -9.13 -7.31 -0.96
C ARG A 86 -8.03 -7.94 -1.82
N ASN A 87 -6.78 -7.55 -1.63
CA ASN A 87 -5.74 -7.98 -2.57
C ASN A 87 -5.60 -9.51 -2.64
N ALA A 88 -5.61 -10.19 -1.50
CA ALA A 88 -5.55 -11.66 -1.45
C ALA A 88 -6.80 -12.33 -2.04
N GLN A 89 -7.99 -11.77 -1.80
CA GLN A 89 -9.24 -12.24 -2.41
C GLN A 89 -9.20 -12.04 -3.93
N ARG A 90 -8.77 -10.88 -4.41
CA ARG A 90 -8.63 -10.59 -5.84
C ARG A 90 -7.60 -11.49 -6.53
N ALA A 91 -6.58 -11.94 -5.78
CA ALA A 91 -5.59 -12.91 -6.24
C ALA A 91 -6.05 -14.38 -6.09
N ALA A 92 -7.32 -14.60 -5.72
CA ALA A 92 -7.92 -15.92 -5.49
C ALA A 92 -7.18 -16.79 -4.44
N LEU A 93 -6.46 -16.17 -3.50
CA LEU A 93 -5.80 -16.88 -2.40
C LEU A 93 -6.78 -17.23 -1.27
N VAL A 94 -7.85 -16.46 -1.14
CA VAL A 94 -8.94 -16.67 -0.16
C VAL A 94 -10.29 -16.33 -0.80
N LYS A 95 -11.37 -16.88 -0.23
CA LYS A 95 -12.75 -16.58 -0.69
C LYS A 95 -13.26 -15.24 -0.17
N ARG A 96 -12.89 -14.87 1.04
CA ARG A 96 -13.27 -13.61 1.70
C ARG A 96 -12.03 -12.85 2.11
N ALA A 97 -12.05 -11.52 2.07
CA ALA A 97 -10.88 -10.68 2.36
C ALA A 97 -10.36 -10.89 3.80
N GLU A 98 -11.27 -11.05 4.76
CA GLU A 98 -10.98 -11.28 6.18
C GLU A 98 -10.35 -12.65 6.47
N ASP A 99 -10.45 -13.62 5.55
CA ASP A 99 -9.80 -14.93 5.71
C ASP A 99 -8.28 -14.86 5.51
N TRP A 100 -7.77 -13.78 4.93
CA TRP A 100 -6.34 -13.59 4.73
C TRP A 100 -5.66 -13.11 6.00
N ARG A 101 -5.07 -14.05 6.77
CA ARG A 101 -4.45 -13.77 8.08
C ARG A 101 -3.37 -12.67 8.08
N TRP A 102 -2.81 -12.34 6.93
CA TRP A 102 -1.76 -11.36 6.77
C TRP A 102 -2.28 -9.99 6.28
N SER A 103 -3.52 -9.69 6.58
CA SER A 103 -4.18 -8.41 6.25
C SER A 103 -4.62 -7.66 7.50
N SER A 104 -4.77 -6.33 7.37
CA SER A 104 -5.28 -5.48 8.44
C SER A 104 -6.73 -5.82 8.80
N VAL A 105 -7.59 -6.18 7.85
CA VAL A 105 -8.97 -6.56 8.15
C VAL A 105 -9.02 -7.81 9.02
N HIS A 106 -8.22 -8.83 8.74
CA HIS A 106 -8.14 -10.02 9.58
C HIS A 106 -7.70 -9.65 11.02
N VAL A 107 -6.68 -8.81 11.14
CA VAL A 107 -6.17 -8.39 12.46
C VAL A 107 -7.18 -7.54 13.21
N ARG A 108 -7.94 -6.66 12.55
CA ARG A 108 -9.02 -5.89 13.19
C ARG A 108 -10.08 -6.80 13.79
N LEU A 109 -10.48 -7.85 13.07
CA LEU A 109 -11.53 -8.76 13.50
C LEU A 109 -11.03 -9.78 14.53
N TYR A 110 -9.98 -10.49 14.20
CA TYR A 110 -9.57 -11.72 14.89
C TYR A 110 -8.23 -11.59 15.63
N GLY A 111 -7.48 -10.49 15.40
CA GLY A 111 -6.19 -10.28 16.05
C GLY A 111 -6.31 -10.07 17.56
N ASN A 112 -5.29 -10.48 18.29
CA ASN A 112 -5.16 -10.17 19.71
C ASN A 112 -4.80 -8.69 19.96
N ALA A 113 -4.79 -8.26 21.21
CA ALA A 113 -4.51 -6.86 21.59
C ALA A 113 -3.16 -6.37 21.06
N GLU A 114 -2.12 -7.19 21.12
CA GLU A 114 -0.78 -6.83 20.61
C GLU A 114 -0.77 -6.63 19.10
N GLN A 115 -1.43 -7.50 18.36
CA GLN A 115 -1.53 -7.38 16.91
C GLN A 115 -2.31 -6.14 16.49
N LYS A 116 -3.36 -5.79 17.23
CA LYS A 116 -4.19 -4.61 16.94
C LYS A 116 -3.47 -3.29 17.23
N LYS A 117 -2.47 -3.26 18.12
CA LYS A 117 -1.70 -2.06 18.47
C LYS A 117 -1.01 -1.40 17.28
N ILE A 118 -0.66 -2.15 16.23
CA ILE A 118 -0.02 -1.58 15.05
C ILE A 118 -0.97 -0.79 14.15
N LEU A 119 -2.28 -0.96 14.34
CA LEU A 119 -3.29 -0.34 13.50
C LEU A 119 -3.84 0.92 14.16
N ASN A 120 -3.95 1.96 13.36
CA ASN A 120 -4.50 3.24 13.79
C ASN A 120 -5.92 3.46 13.24
N PRO A 121 -6.72 4.29 13.91
CA PRO A 121 -8.03 4.71 13.39
C PRO A 121 -7.89 5.38 12.02
N TRP A 122 -8.89 5.17 11.19
CA TRP A 122 -8.96 5.83 9.90
C TRP A 122 -9.32 7.31 10.02
N PRO A 123 -8.93 8.17 9.07
CA PRO A 123 -9.33 9.56 9.03
C PRO A 123 -10.81 9.76 8.65
N ARG A 124 -11.50 8.70 8.25
CA ARG A 124 -12.91 8.64 7.88
C ARG A 124 -13.61 7.50 8.62
N PRO A 125 -14.91 7.65 8.90
CA PRO A 125 -15.70 6.55 9.46
C PRO A 125 -15.68 5.31 8.55
N GLU A 126 -15.64 4.16 9.17
CA GLU A 126 -15.87 2.89 8.48
C GLU A 126 -17.29 2.84 7.89
N PRO A 127 -17.51 2.30 6.69
CA PRO A 127 -18.85 2.05 6.18
C PRO A 127 -19.66 1.17 7.15
N PRO A 128 -20.97 1.44 7.34
CA PRO A 128 -21.80 0.68 8.29
C PRO A 128 -21.76 -0.84 8.05
N ASP A 129 -21.80 -1.26 6.79
CA ASP A 129 -21.74 -2.66 6.38
C ASP A 129 -20.36 -3.01 5.81
N TYR A 130 -19.31 -2.78 6.61
CA TYR A 130 -17.94 -2.85 6.12
C TYR A 130 -17.59 -4.19 5.46
N LEU A 131 -17.85 -5.32 6.09
CA LEU A 131 -17.49 -6.63 5.54
C LEU A 131 -18.28 -7.00 4.28
N PRO A 132 -19.61 -6.86 4.22
CA PRO A 132 -20.36 -6.97 2.98
C PRO A 132 -19.81 -6.05 1.88
N TRP A 133 -19.60 -4.77 2.20
CA TRP A 133 -19.03 -3.81 1.26
C TRP A 133 -17.61 -4.19 0.82
N LEU A 134 -16.76 -4.62 1.74
CA LEU A 134 -15.39 -5.06 1.44
C LEU A 134 -15.38 -6.25 0.48
N ASN A 135 -16.21 -7.26 0.72
CA ASN A 135 -16.24 -8.48 -0.08
C ASN A 135 -17.00 -8.35 -1.41
N HIS A 136 -17.82 -7.31 -1.58
CA HIS A 136 -18.42 -7.02 -2.87
C HIS A 136 -17.36 -6.60 -3.89
N SER A 137 -17.53 -6.96 -5.18
CA SER A 137 -16.55 -6.63 -6.21
C SER A 137 -16.44 -5.11 -6.44
N GLN A 138 -15.22 -4.59 -6.54
CA GLN A 138 -14.99 -3.22 -6.98
C GLN A 138 -15.23 -3.11 -8.50
N ALA A 139 -15.68 -1.95 -8.96
CA ALA A 139 -15.79 -1.66 -10.38
C ALA A 139 -14.41 -1.82 -11.06
N LYS A 140 -14.39 -2.39 -12.25
CA LYS A 140 -13.14 -2.59 -13.00
C LYS A 140 -12.39 -1.28 -13.18
N GLU A 141 -13.09 -0.23 -13.55
CA GLU A 141 -12.55 1.11 -13.76
C GLU A 141 -11.87 1.65 -12.48
N GLU A 142 -12.51 1.51 -11.31
CA GLU A 142 -11.93 1.93 -10.03
C GLU A 142 -10.61 1.19 -9.76
N VAL A 143 -10.59 -0.12 -9.96
CA VAL A 143 -9.37 -0.94 -9.78
C VAL A 143 -8.28 -0.54 -10.77
N GLU A 144 -8.61 -0.25 -12.02
CA GLU A 144 -7.66 0.19 -13.05
C GLU A 144 -7.09 1.57 -12.73
N ASN A 145 -7.91 2.50 -12.27
CA ASN A 145 -7.49 3.82 -11.83
C ASN A 145 -6.50 3.75 -10.65
N ILE A 146 -6.78 2.92 -9.66
CA ILE A 146 -5.87 2.68 -8.54
C ILE A 146 -4.55 2.06 -9.02
N ARG A 147 -4.61 1.04 -9.87
CA ARG A 147 -3.41 0.41 -10.45
C ARG A 147 -2.57 1.39 -11.26
N TYR A 148 -3.22 2.23 -12.05
CA TYR A 148 -2.55 3.27 -12.83
C TYR A 148 -1.85 4.26 -11.89
N ALA A 149 -2.53 4.74 -10.85
CA ALA A 149 -1.95 5.63 -9.86
C ALA A 149 -0.72 5.00 -9.16
N ILE A 150 -0.82 3.73 -8.73
CA ILE A 150 0.30 2.98 -8.13
C ILE A 150 1.46 2.84 -9.13
N LYS A 151 1.16 2.43 -10.37
CA LYS A 151 2.20 2.22 -11.40
C LYS A 151 2.99 3.49 -11.69
N ARG A 152 2.32 4.63 -11.66
CA ARG A 152 2.88 5.95 -11.98
C ARG A 152 3.38 6.72 -10.75
N SER A 153 3.13 6.24 -9.54
CA SER A 153 3.29 7.00 -8.28
C SER A 153 2.53 8.33 -8.32
N ARG A 154 1.38 8.35 -9.02
CA ARG A 154 0.55 9.54 -9.22
C ARG A 154 -0.38 9.72 -8.02
N PRO A 155 -0.62 10.94 -7.54
CA PRO A 155 -1.65 11.20 -6.53
C PRO A 155 -3.01 10.62 -6.95
N TYR A 156 -3.73 10.01 -6.01
CA TYR A 156 -5.04 9.40 -6.21
C TYR A 156 -6.11 10.18 -5.46
N GLY A 157 -7.01 10.82 -6.17
CA GLY A 157 -8.02 11.73 -5.66
C GLY A 157 -8.79 12.40 -6.78
N SER A 158 -9.64 13.38 -6.42
CA SER A 158 -10.32 14.25 -7.37
C SER A 158 -9.31 15.06 -8.21
N GLU A 159 -9.67 15.42 -9.43
CA GLU A 159 -8.77 16.19 -10.32
C GLU A 159 -8.25 17.47 -9.66
N LYS A 160 -9.12 18.20 -8.96
CA LYS A 160 -8.78 19.41 -8.24
C LYS A 160 -7.75 19.14 -7.13
N TRP A 161 -7.93 18.06 -6.39
CA TRP A 161 -7.01 17.67 -5.33
C TRP A 161 -5.68 17.16 -5.92
N VAL A 162 -5.72 16.34 -6.97
CA VAL A 162 -4.52 15.85 -7.66
C VAL A 162 -3.66 17.02 -8.14
N SER A 163 -4.27 18.04 -8.77
CA SER A 163 -3.54 19.24 -9.21
C SER A 163 -2.84 19.97 -8.06
N LYS A 164 -3.52 20.11 -6.92
CA LYS A 164 -2.93 20.71 -5.71
C LYS A 164 -1.79 19.85 -5.15
N ALA A 165 -2.01 18.55 -5.02
CA ALA A 165 -1.00 17.62 -4.49
C ALA A 165 0.25 17.57 -5.38
N VAL A 166 0.08 17.59 -6.70
CA VAL A 166 1.20 17.64 -7.65
C VAL A 166 2.03 18.90 -7.44
N ALA A 167 1.40 20.07 -7.36
CA ALA A 167 2.10 21.34 -7.14
C ALA A 167 2.77 21.38 -5.75
N GLN A 168 2.09 20.89 -4.72
CA GLN A 168 2.58 20.92 -3.34
C GLN A 168 3.79 20.01 -3.12
N PHE A 169 3.82 18.83 -3.76
CA PHE A 169 4.84 17.80 -3.55
C PHE A 169 5.85 17.67 -4.69
N GLY A 170 5.80 18.54 -5.71
CA GLY A 170 6.73 18.48 -6.85
C GLY A 170 6.60 17.20 -7.68
N LEU A 171 5.37 16.76 -7.95
CA LEU A 171 5.10 15.47 -8.57
C LEU A 171 4.72 15.57 -10.07
N GLU A 172 5.08 16.65 -10.76
CA GLU A 172 4.75 16.93 -12.16
C GLU A 172 5.21 15.79 -13.10
N THR A 173 6.32 15.15 -12.76
CA THR A 173 6.85 14.02 -13.53
C THR A 173 5.92 12.80 -13.54
N THR A 174 5.09 12.64 -12.52
CA THR A 174 4.14 11.52 -12.43
C THR A 174 2.96 11.64 -13.40
N LEU A 175 2.70 12.85 -13.90
CA LEU A 175 1.65 13.15 -14.88
C LEU A 175 2.12 12.94 -16.32
N ARG A 176 3.42 12.93 -16.59
CA ARG A 176 3.96 12.77 -17.94
C ARG A 176 3.70 11.37 -18.46
N ASN A 177 3.38 11.26 -19.75
CA ASN A 177 3.30 9.95 -20.41
C ASN A 177 4.67 9.26 -20.35
N PRO A 178 4.72 7.91 -20.24
CA PRO A 178 5.98 7.20 -20.29
C PRO A 178 6.65 7.48 -21.62
N TRP A 179 7.79 8.17 -21.60
CA TRP A 179 8.59 8.30 -22.79
C TRP A 179 9.46 7.05 -22.93
N ARG A 180 8.97 6.11 -23.70
CA ARG A 180 9.81 5.17 -24.43
C ARG A 180 9.35 5.24 -25.87
N PRO A 181 10.19 5.67 -26.84
CA PRO A 181 9.89 5.52 -28.25
C PRO A 181 9.49 4.06 -28.49
N ALA A 182 8.47 3.84 -29.30
CA ALA A 182 8.19 2.50 -29.80
C ALA A 182 9.51 2.00 -30.40
N LYS A 183 9.92 0.77 -30.07
CA LYS A 183 11.00 0.13 -30.82
C LYS A 183 10.47 0.02 -32.23
N ASP A 184 11.03 0.80 -33.15
CA ASP A 184 10.85 0.56 -34.56
C ASP A 184 11.31 -0.88 -34.78
N THR A 185 10.35 -1.73 -35.10
CA THR A 185 10.63 -3.07 -35.65
C THR A 185 11.23 -2.78 -37.02
N LEU A 186 12.55 -2.68 -37.05
CA LEU A 186 13.29 -2.77 -38.29
C LEU A 186 13.04 -4.15 -38.87
N SER A 187 12.30 -4.14 -39.97
CA SER A 187 12.07 -5.22 -40.91
C SER A 187 13.36 -5.86 -41.41
#